data_f5228c6a50e551f6dd0c342811567d82
#
_entry.id   f5228c6a50e551f6dd0c342811567d82
#
_cell.length_a   1.000
_cell.length_b   1.000
_cell.length_c   1.000
_cell.angle_alpha   90.00
_cell.angle_beta   90.00
_cell.angle_gamma   90.00
#
_symmetry.space_group_name_H-M   'P 1'
#
loop_
_entity.id
_entity.type
_entity.pdbx_description
1 polymer ?
#
loop_
_entity_poly.entity_id
_entity_poly.type
_entity_poly.pdbx_seq_one_letter_code
_entity_poly.pdbx_strand_id
1 'polypeptide(L)'
;MTNILINNAFGSDNPEKASVAFIVGGASAARDGETALFLTSEAINLARKNGTNGLQADGYKPMDELVQTYMDNGGILWVCKACADAKGMTADDLIDGAEIAGAGHTLSFVDDGAQVLM
;
A
#
# COMPACT_ATOMS: atom_id res chain seq x y z
N MET A 1 -9.03 -3.93 18.35
CA MET A 1 -9.49 -4.18 16.97
C MET A 1 -8.50 -5.10 16.25
N THR A 2 -9.01 -5.91 15.36
CA THR A 2 -8.18 -6.81 14.56
C THR A 2 -7.26 -6.04 13.63
N ASN A 3 -6.00 -6.45 13.57
CA ASN A 3 -5.06 -5.93 12.57
C ASN A 3 -5.44 -6.48 11.19
N ILE A 4 -5.25 -5.68 10.17
CA ILE A 4 -5.63 -6.02 8.79
C ILE A 4 -4.42 -5.92 7.88
N LEU A 5 -4.23 -6.92 7.04
CA LEU A 5 -3.23 -6.92 5.96
C LEU A 5 -3.97 -6.90 4.64
N ILE A 6 -3.68 -5.90 3.81
CA ILE A 6 -4.29 -5.77 2.48
C ILE A 6 -3.20 -5.97 1.45
N ASN A 7 -3.41 -6.93 0.54
CA ASN A 7 -2.53 -7.12 -0.61
C ASN A 7 -3.05 -6.33 -1.80
N ASN A 8 -2.17 -5.63 -2.49
CA ASN A 8 -2.50 -4.95 -3.73
C ASN A 8 -1.38 -5.11 -4.74
N ALA A 9 -1.71 -5.68 -5.89
CA ALA A 9 -0.77 -5.87 -7.00
C ALA A 9 -0.97 -4.85 -8.13
N PHE A 10 -1.97 -3.99 -8.03
CA PHE A 10 -2.37 -3.10 -9.11
C PHE A 10 -1.93 -1.66 -8.87
N GLY A 11 -1.42 -1.04 -9.92
CA GLY A 11 -1.07 0.37 -9.95
C GLY A 11 -1.70 1.02 -11.17
N SER A 12 -0.88 1.61 -12.05
CA SER A 12 -1.36 2.25 -13.27
C SER A 12 -1.97 1.28 -14.27
N ASP A 13 -1.71 -0.02 -14.14
CA ASP A 13 -2.30 -1.06 -14.97
C ASP A 13 -3.77 -1.33 -14.64
N ASN A 14 -4.20 -1.02 -13.43
CA ASN A 14 -5.62 -1.08 -13.04
C ASN A 14 -5.90 -0.07 -11.94
N PRO A 15 -6.08 1.21 -12.31
CA PRO A 15 -6.26 2.28 -11.32
C PRO A 15 -7.48 2.10 -10.42
N GLU A 16 -8.54 1.47 -10.92
CA GLU A 16 -9.73 1.23 -10.10
C GLU A 16 -9.44 0.29 -8.95
N LYS A 17 -8.81 -0.86 -9.22
CA LYS A 17 -8.48 -1.82 -8.17
C LYS A 17 -7.48 -1.21 -7.18
N ALA A 18 -6.51 -0.46 -7.67
CA ALA A 18 -5.57 0.25 -6.82
C ALA A 18 -6.28 1.25 -5.90
N SER A 19 -7.24 1.99 -6.45
CA SER A 19 -8.03 2.96 -5.67
C SER A 19 -8.84 2.27 -4.57
N VAL A 20 -9.50 1.16 -4.89
CA VAL A 20 -10.29 0.41 -3.90
C VAL A 20 -9.40 -0.08 -2.77
N ALA A 21 -8.19 -0.56 -3.06
CA ALA A 21 -7.28 -1.02 -2.02
C ALA A 21 -6.96 0.11 -1.02
N PHE A 22 -6.69 1.32 -1.49
CA PHE A 22 -6.41 2.45 -0.62
C PHE A 22 -7.65 3.00 0.08
N ILE A 23 -8.82 2.91 -0.54
CA ILE A 23 -10.09 3.30 0.10
C ILE A 23 -10.39 2.38 1.27
N VAL A 24 -10.32 1.07 1.06
CA VAL A 24 -10.53 0.09 2.13
C VAL A 24 -9.43 0.22 3.18
N GLY A 25 -8.19 0.38 2.74
CA GLY A 25 -7.06 0.59 3.63
C GLY A 25 -7.20 1.83 4.50
N GLY A 26 -7.62 2.94 3.91
CA GLY A 26 -7.84 4.20 4.64
C GLY A 26 -8.92 4.07 5.71
N ALA A 27 -10.02 3.40 5.38
CA ALA A 27 -11.09 3.14 6.33
C ALA A 27 -10.60 2.22 7.45
N SER A 28 -9.83 1.19 7.13
CA SER A 28 -9.27 0.27 8.11
C SER A 28 -8.26 0.98 9.03
N ALA A 29 -7.37 1.79 8.46
CA ALA A 29 -6.35 2.50 9.24
C ALA A 29 -6.94 3.53 10.21
N ALA A 30 -8.13 4.05 9.91
CA ALA A 30 -8.83 5.00 10.79
C ALA A 30 -9.42 4.34 12.04
N ARG A 31 -9.53 3.01 12.06
CA ARG A 31 -10.02 2.26 13.22
C ARG A 31 -8.89 2.00 14.21
N ASP A 32 -9.22 1.52 15.39
CA ASP A 32 -8.24 0.97 16.31
C ASP A 32 -7.66 -0.32 15.70
N GLY A 33 -6.42 -0.63 16.02
CA GLY A 33 -5.67 -1.72 15.41
C GLY A 33 -4.80 -1.20 14.28
N GLU A 34 -3.91 -2.06 13.78
CA GLU A 34 -2.98 -1.69 12.73
C GLU A 34 -3.46 -2.20 11.37
N THR A 35 -3.23 -1.41 10.33
CA THR A 35 -3.47 -1.81 8.95
C THR A 35 -2.16 -1.70 8.18
N ALA A 36 -1.77 -2.78 7.52
CA ALA A 36 -0.64 -2.80 6.61
C ALA A 36 -1.14 -3.05 5.19
N LEU A 37 -0.67 -2.27 4.25
CA LEU A 37 -0.95 -2.43 2.83
C LEU A 37 0.34 -2.88 2.16
N PHE A 38 0.32 -4.09 1.58
CA PHE A 38 1.49 -4.71 0.97
C PHE A 38 1.39 -4.59 -0.55
N LEU A 39 2.30 -3.83 -1.14
CA LEU A 39 2.32 -3.55 -2.57
C LEU A 39 3.27 -4.49 -3.29
N THR A 40 2.76 -5.14 -4.33
CA THR A 40 3.53 -6.03 -5.20
C THR A 40 3.37 -5.62 -6.66
N SER A 41 4.21 -6.14 -7.54
CA SER A 41 4.11 -5.91 -8.99
C SER A 41 4.00 -4.41 -9.33
N GLU A 42 3.08 -4.01 -10.18
CA GLU A 42 2.90 -2.60 -10.56
C GLU A 42 2.52 -1.70 -9.38
N ALA A 43 1.91 -2.27 -8.34
CA ALA A 43 1.50 -1.47 -7.19
C ALA A 43 2.68 -0.81 -6.46
N ILE A 44 3.89 -1.35 -6.55
CA ILE A 44 5.05 -0.75 -5.86
C ILE A 44 5.32 0.67 -6.33
N ASN A 45 4.95 1.00 -7.57
CA ASN A 45 5.13 2.34 -8.11
C ASN A 45 4.27 3.40 -7.40
N LEU A 46 3.19 2.98 -6.73
CA LEU A 46 2.34 3.89 -5.94
C LEU A 46 3.07 4.44 -4.72
N ALA A 47 4.10 3.75 -4.24
CA ALA A 47 4.92 4.20 -3.13
C ALA A 47 6.14 5.02 -3.57
N ARG A 48 6.40 5.17 -4.87
CA ARG A 48 7.48 6.02 -5.36
C ARG A 48 7.14 7.49 -5.15
N LYS A 49 8.15 8.30 -4.88
CA LYS A 49 8.02 9.76 -4.95
C LYS A 49 7.48 10.13 -6.33
N ASN A 50 6.40 10.89 -6.36
CA ASN A 50 5.70 11.28 -7.60
C ASN A 50 5.05 10.12 -8.38
N GLY A 51 5.05 8.90 -7.83
CA GLY A 51 4.52 7.74 -8.54
C GLY A 51 3.00 7.75 -8.74
N THR A 52 2.28 8.57 -7.96
CA THR A 52 0.83 8.71 -8.10
C THR A 52 0.42 9.95 -8.89
N ASN A 53 1.37 10.73 -9.37
CA ASN A 53 1.07 11.98 -10.07
C ASN A 53 0.24 11.72 -11.33
N GLY A 54 -0.93 12.37 -11.41
CA GLY A 54 -1.81 12.26 -12.56
C GLY A 54 -2.59 10.96 -12.66
N LEU A 55 -2.44 10.05 -11.70
CA LEU A 55 -3.15 8.77 -11.71
C LEU A 55 -4.50 8.93 -11.03
N GLN A 56 -5.57 8.65 -11.76
CA GLN A 56 -6.94 8.74 -11.23
C GLN A 56 -7.86 7.82 -12.04
N ALA A 57 -8.56 6.94 -11.36
CA ALA A 57 -9.59 6.11 -11.98
C ALA A 57 -10.86 6.93 -12.16
N ASP A 58 -11.63 6.63 -13.23
CA ASP A 58 -12.89 7.31 -13.50
C ASP A 58 -13.86 7.15 -12.32
N GLY A 59 -14.35 8.28 -11.83
CA GLY A 59 -15.31 8.28 -10.72
C GLY A 59 -14.68 8.18 -9.33
N TYR A 60 -13.36 8.08 -9.24
CA TYR A 60 -12.64 8.02 -7.97
C TYR A 60 -11.85 9.29 -7.72
N LYS A 61 -11.44 9.49 -6.47
CA LYS A 61 -10.53 10.59 -6.13
C LYS A 61 -9.15 10.33 -6.75
N PRO A 62 -8.35 11.39 -6.97
CA PRO A 62 -6.96 11.20 -7.42
C PRO A 62 -6.19 10.25 -6.48
N MET A 63 -5.33 9.42 -7.08
CA MET A 63 -4.59 8.41 -6.33
C MET A 63 -3.72 9.03 -5.23
N ASP A 64 -3.10 10.18 -5.49
CA ASP A 64 -2.26 10.85 -4.51
C ASP A 64 -3.06 11.22 -3.24
N GLU A 65 -4.31 11.65 -3.40
CA GLU A 65 -5.19 11.92 -2.25
C GLU A 65 -5.51 10.65 -1.47
N LEU A 66 -5.80 9.55 -2.18
CA LEU A 66 -6.12 8.27 -1.53
C LEU A 66 -4.94 7.72 -0.74
N VAL A 67 -3.74 7.79 -1.32
CA VAL A 67 -2.52 7.37 -0.63
C VAL A 67 -2.26 8.27 0.58
N GLN A 68 -2.39 9.58 0.42
CA GLN A 68 -2.15 10.52 1.52
C GLN A 68 -3.13 10.31 2.66
N THR A 69 -4.41 10.10 2.37
CA THR A 69 -5.42 9.81 3.41
C THR A 69 -5.04 8.54 4.17
N TYR A 70 -4.62 7.49 3.46
CA TYR A 70 -4.18 6.26 4.08
C TYR A 70 -3.00 6.50 5.04
N MET A 71 -1.99 7.24 4.58
CA MET A 71 -0.82 7.55 5.40
C MET A 71 -1.18 8.45 6.59
N ASP A 72 -2.03 9.45 6.39
CA ASP A 72 -2.48 10.35 7.45
C ASP A 72 -3.27 9.62 8.54
N ASN A 73 -3.99 8.57 8.17
CA ASN A 73 -4.72 7.72 9.12
C ASN A 73 -3.81 6.74 9.87
N GLY A 74 -2.51 6.79 9.63
CA GLY A 74 -1.55 5.92 10.30
C GLY A 74 -1.34 4.57 9.63
N GLY A 75 -1.75 4.42 8.38
CA GLY A 75 -1.55 3.17 7.64
C GLY A 75 -0.09 2.83 7.45
N ILE A 76 0.22 1.56 7.53
CA ILE A 76 1.55 1.01 7.25
C ILE A 76 1.61 0.68 5.77
N LEU A 77 2.67 1.11 5.09
CA LEU A 77 2.83 0.89 3.65
C LEU A 77 4.13 0.14 3.39
N TRP A 78 4.00 -1.09 2.92
CA TRP A 78 5.13 -1.96 2.60
C TRP A 78 5.24 -2.21 1.10
N VAL A 79 6.47 -2.13 0.61
CA VAL A 79 6.81 -2.47 -0.77
C VAL A 79 7.51 -3.82 -0.78
N CYS A 80 7.02 -4.74 -1.59
CA CYS A 80 7.59 -6.08 -1.72
C CYS A 80 9.08 -6.00 -2.10
N LYS A 81 9.94 -6.60 -1.27
CA LYS A 81 11.38 -6.56 -1.49
C LYS A 81 11.78 -7.21 -2.82
N ALA A 82 11.20 -8.37 -3.14
CA ALA A 82 11.52 -9.06 -4.40
C ALA A 82 11.15 -8.20 -5.61
N CYS A 83 10.00 -7.53 -5.56
CA CYS A 83 9.55 -6.64 -6.64
C CYS A 83 10.44 -5.40 -6.75
N ALA A 84 10.82 -4.82 -5.62
CA ALA A 84 11.72 -3.66 -5.58
C ALA A 84 13.09 -4.01 -6.16
N ASP A 85 13.65 -5.15 -5.75
CA ASP A 85 14.95 -5.61 -6.25
C ASP A 85 14.90 -5.83 -7.76
N ALA A 86 13.83 -6.47 -8.26
CA ALA A 86 13.69 -6.73 -9.69
C ALA A 86 13.61 -5.45 -10.53
N LYS A 87 13.08 -4.36 -9.97
CA LYS A 87 12.89 -3.09 -10.67
C LYS A 87 13.90 -2.02 -10.28
N GLY A 88 14.90 -2.37 -9.48
CA GLY A 88 15.94 -1.43 -9.07
C GLY A 88 15.46 -0.33 -8.13
N MET A 89 14.36 -0.56 -7.42
CA MET A 89 13.80 0.39 -6.47
C MET A 89 14.53 0.29 -5.13
N THR A 90 14.89 1.43 -4.55
CA THR A 90 15.54 1.51 -3.23
C THR A 90 14.69 2.35 -2.28
N ALA A 91 15.06 2.35 -1.00
CA ALA A 91 14.36 3.14 0.01
C ALA A 91 14.35 4.65 -0.33
N ASP A 92 15.37 5.13 -1.03
CA ASP A 92 15.45 6.55 -1.43
C ASP A 92 14.39 6.94 -2.45
N ASP A 93 13.82 5.97 -3.16
CA ASP A 93 12.77 6.21 -4.15
C ASP A 93 11.38 6.35 -3.54
N LEU A 94 11.23 6.03 -2.25
CA LEU A 94 9.93 5.91 -1.61
C LEU A 94 9.46 7.20 -0.95
N ILE A 95 8.15 7.38 -0.90
CA ILE A 95 7.51 8.43 -0.10
C ILE A 95 7.80 8.21 1.38
N ASP A 96 7.70 9.28 2.18
CA ASP A 96 7.90 9.19 3.62
C ASP A 96 6.91 8.20 4.24
N GLY A 97 7.41 7.34 5.12
CA GLY A 97 6.59 6.35 5.82
C GLY A 97 6.45 5.02 5.10
N ALA A 98 6.76 4.95 3.82
CA ALA A 98 6.78 3.67 3.10
C ALA A 98 8.12 2.98 3.31
N GLU A 99 8.10 1.65 3.39
CA GLU A 99 9.33 0.88 3.56
C GLU A 99 9.32 -0.39 2.73
N ILE A 100 10.51 -0.83 2.34
CA ILE A 100 10.69 -2.10 1.64
C ILE A 100 10.63 -3.20 2.69
N ALA A 101 9.77 -4.20 2.47
CA ALA A 101 9.55 -5.28 3.40
C ALA A 101 9.53 -6.62 2.68
N GLY A 102 10.19 -7.60 3.25
CA GLY A 102 10.17 -8.95 2.73
C GLY A 102 9.03 -9.78 3.30
N ALA A 103 8.99 -11.06 2.89
CA ALA A 103 7.98 -12.00 3.36
C ALA A 103 7.96 -12.12 4.89
N GLY A 104 9.10 -11.95 5.56
CA GLY A 104 9.18 -12.01 7.01
C GLY A 104 8.29 -11.00 7.70
N HIS A 105 8.19 -9.77 7.18
CA HIS A 105 7.34 -8.72 7.74
C HIS A 105 5.86 -9.10 7.64
N THR A 106 5.42 -9.55 6.46
CA THR A 106 4.02 -9.91 6.24
C THR A 106 3.63 -11.14 7.04
N LEU A 107 4.51 -12.14 7.10
CA LEU A 107 4.24 -13.36 7.87
C LEU A 107 4.18 -13.08 9.36
N SER A 108 5.09 -12.26 9.89
CA SER A 108 5.04 -11.87 11.31
C SER A 108 3.76 -11.13 11.64
N PHE A 109 3.31 -10.25 10.75
CA PHE A 109 2.08 -9.49 10.95
C PHE A 109 0.86 -10.42 11.01
N VAL A 110 0.81 -11.43 10.13
CA VAL A 110 -0.25 -12.45 10.14
C VAL A 110 -0.16 -13.32 11.39
N ASP A 111 1.05 -13.73 11.79
CA ASP A 111 1.26 -14.53 13.00
C ASP A 111 0.79 -13.78 14.25
N ASP A 112 0.91 -12.47 14.27
CA ASP A 112 0.44 -11.62 15.37
C ASP A 112 -1.07 -11.37 15.34
N GLY A 113 -1.80 -12.03 14.44
CA GLY A 113 -3.26 -12.04 14.43
C GLY A 113 -3.91 -11.19 13.35
N ALA A 114 -3.16 -10.69 12.39
CA ALA A 114 -3.75 -9.91 11.30
C ALA A 114 -4.61 -10.82 10.40
N GLN A 115 -5.75 -10.28 9.97
CA GLN A 115 -6.57 -10.90 8.94
C GLN A 115 -6.22 -10.30 7.58
N VAL A 116 -6.27 -11.13 6.55
CA VAL A 116 -5.89 -10.74 5.19
C VAL A 116 -7.12 -10.39 4.38
N LEU A 117 -7.08 -9.21 3.74
CA LEU A 117 -8.10 -8.78 2.78
C LEU A 117 -7.45 -8.61 1.40
N MET A 118 -8.17 -9.05 0.38
CA MET A 118 -7.78 -8.91 -1.04
C MET A 118 -6.51 -9.64 -1.43
#